data_bc248f14d30ca15fde5807a4a45350fd
#
_entry.id   bc248f14d30ca15fde5807a4a45350fd
#
_cell.length_a   1.000
_cell.length_b   1.000
_cell.length_c   1.000
_cell.angle_alpha   90.00
_cell.angle_beta   90.00
_cell.angle_gamma   90.00
#
_symmetry.space_group_name_H-M   'P 1'
#
loop_
_entity.id
_entity.type
_entity.pdbx_description
1 polymer ?
#
loop_
_entity_poly.entity_id
_entity_poly.type
_entity_poly.pdbx_seq_one_letter_code
_entity_poly.pdbx_strand_id
1 'polypeptide(L)'
;TNYMNVLRMALKDAGYPQIPVFAVWGLETDAFKLDRDSLTEAIKAAVYGDVLMNVKNRTMPYELNKGETQQVYDRWMAKCKEELSREKTSYRRFSQNIQAIVQDFEAIPIDENMWKPKVGIVGEILAKYHPVANNNIEKVLMEEGAEVIMPDFVDFFMYSAYDAVVKRELLDGKLKSKLIAQMFIQLMEFYRRPVRKAMKHSKRYLPPHTIGEIAALAKEHVSLGNMAGEGWFLTGEMVKLIRHGVPNVVCLQ
;
A
#
# COMPACT_ATOMS: atom_id res chain seq x y z
N THR A 1 16.85 -11.44 5.06
CA THR A 1 18.12 -12.18 5.10
C THR A 1 17.93 -13.67 5.30
N ASN A 2 17.17 -14.14 6.30
CA ASN A 2 16.92 -15.57 6.48
C ASN A 2 16.11 -16.17 5.31
N TYR A 3 15.07 -15.51 4.83
CA TYR A 3 14.28 -15.96 3.69
C TYR A 3 15.08 -16.10 2.40
N MET A 4 16.03 -15.20 2.11
CA MET A 4 16.90 -15.33 0.94
C MET A 4 17.75 -16.61 1.00
N ASN A 5 18.27 -16.95 2.19
CA ASN A 5 19.06 -18.16 2.35
C ASN A 5 18.19 -19.42 2.21
N VAL A 6 16.98 -19.40 2.78
CA VAL A 6 16.00 -20.50 2.61
C VAL A 6 15.64 -20.69 1.14
N LEU A 7 15.36 -19.61 0.41
CA LEU A 7 15.06 -19.68 -1.04
C LEU A 7 16.25 -20.20 -1.85
N ARG A 8 17.49 -19.75 -1.54
CA ARG A 8 18.70 -20.27 -2.20
C ARG A 8 18.91 -21.77 -1.92
N MET A 9 18.67 -22.20 -0.70
CA MET A 9 18.74 -23.63 -0.35
C MET A 9 17.68 -24.43 -1.10
N ALA A 10 16.43 -23.96 -1.10
CA ALA A 10 15.33 -24.61 -1.82
C ALA A 10 15.60 -24.72 -3.33
N LEU A 11 16.11 -23.65 -3.95
CA LEU A 11 16.50 -23.68 -5.36
C LEU A 11 17.66 -24.65 -5.63
N LYS A 12 18.65 -24.71 -4.74
CA LYS A 12 19.75 -25.66 -4.84
C LYS A 12 19.25 -27.10 -4.74
N ASP A 13 18.38 -27.39 -3.77
CA ASP A 13 17.82 -28.74 -3.56
C ASP A 13 16.90 -29.16 -4.73
N ALA A 14 16.21 -28.19 -5.35
CA ALA A 14 15.41 -28.40 -6.55
C ALA A 14 16.23 -28.53 -7.85
N GLY A 15 17.58 -28.42 -7.80
CA GLY A 15 18.46 -28.53 -8.96
C GLY A 15 18.66 -27.24 -9.76
N TYR A 16 18.29 -26.08 -9.22
CA TYR A 16 18.39 -24.77 -9.86
C TYR A 16 19.31 -23.78 -9.13
N PRO A 17 20.56 -24.16 -8.76
CA PRO A 17 21.44 -23.28 -7.98
C PRO A 17 21.86 -22.00 -8.73
N GLN A 18 21.70 -21.97 -10.05
CA GLN A 18 22.04 -20.85 -10.93
C GLN A 18 20.99 -19.73 -10.91
N ILE A 19 19.78 -19.99 -10.40
CA ILE A 19 18.73 -18.95 -10.35
C ILE A 19 19.06 -17.96 -9.23
N PRO A 20 19.24 -16.68 -9.58
CA PRO A 20 19.57 -15.66 -8.59
C PRO A 20 18.37 -15.34 -7.69
N VAL A 21 18.62 -15.17 -6.40
CA VAL A 21 17.61 -14.74 -5.42
C VAL A 21 17.95 -13.31 -5.01
N PHE A 22 17.03 -12.39 -5.24
CA PHE A 22 17.17 -10.98 -4.92
C PHE A 22 16.23 -10.57 -3.80
N ALA A 23 16.65 -9.60 -2.98
CA ALA A 23 15.78 -8.88 -2.08
C ALA A 23 15.75 -7.41 -2.52
N VAL A 24 14.57 -6.82 -2.57
CA VAL A 24 14.37 -5.41 -2.95
C VAL A 24 15.16 -4.46 -2.03
N TRP A 25 15.41 -4.86 -0.80
CA TRP A 25 16.13 -4.09 0.21
C TRP A 25 17.55 -4.60 0.51
N GLY A 26 18.00 -5.60 -0.18
CA GLY A 26 19.36 -6.13 -0.04
C GLY A 26 20.28 -5.57 -1.13
N LEU A 27 20.86 -4.41 -0.91
CA LEU A 27 21.82 -3.74 -1.79
C LEU A 27 23.18 -4.52 -1.94
N GLU A 28 23.22 -5.78 -1.55
CA GLU A 28 24.48 -6.56 -1.54
C GLU A 28 24.72 -7.39 -2.81
N THR A 29 23.90 -7.24 -3.85
CA THR A 29 24.17 -7.92 -5.11
C THR A 29 24.41 -6.90 -6.22
N ASP A 30 25.58 -6.93 -6.84
CA ASP A 30 25.95 -6.13 -8.02
C ASP A 30 25.01 -6.32 -9.23
N ALA A 31 24.10 -7.29 -9.16
CA ALA A 31 23.19 -7.67 -10.23
C ALA A 31 21.95 -6.78 -10.36
N PHE A 32 21.58 -5.99 -9.34
CA PHE A 32 20.40 -5.13 -9.38
C PHE A 32 20.66 -3.82 -8.62
N LYS A 33 21.26 -2.87 -9.29
CA LYS A 33 21.34 -1.48 -8.77
C LYS A 33 20.07 -0.76 -9.20
N LEU A 34 19.14 -0.57 -8.27
CA LEU A 34 18.06 0.39 -8.47
C LEU A 34 18.70 1.78 -8.58
N ASP A 35 18.76 2.31 -9.78
CA ASP A 35 19.12 3.70 -9.99
C ASP A 35 17.99 4.63 -9.47
N ARG A 36 18.28 5.91 -9.44
CA ARG A 36 17.31 6.91 -8.94
C ARG A 36 16.01 6.92 -9.74
N ASP A 37 16.10 6.68 -11.05
CA ASP A 37 14.95 6.72 -11.94
C ASP A 37 14.07 5.50 -11.71
N SER A 38 14.64 4.30 -11.63
CA SER A 38 13.93 3.05 -11.30
C SER A 38 13.24 3.10 -9.93
N LEU A 39 13.90 3.68 -8.91
CA LEU A 39 13.28 3.88 -7.61
C LEU A 39 12.05 4.81 -7.70
N THR A 40 12.19 5.88 -8.47
CA THR A 40 11.10 6.85 -8.66
C THR A 40 9.90 6.22 -9.37
N GLU A 41 10.13 5.43 -10.41
CA GLU A 41 9.06 4.73 -11.13
C GLU A 41 8.41 3.64 -10.25
N ALA A 42 9.19 2.93 -9.42
CA ALA A 42 8.65 1.98 -8.45
C ALA A 42 7.74 2.65 -7.41
N ILE A 43 8.10 3.84 -6.92
CA ILE A 43 7.24 4.62 -6.02
C ILE A 43 5.94 5.01 -6.71
N LYS A 44 6.01 5.51 -7.95
CA LYS A 44 4.80 5.87 -8.71
C LYS A 44 3.92 4.66 -8.96
N ALA A 45 4.52 3.49 -9.29
CA ALA A 45 3.80 2.23 -9.47
C ALA A 45 3.02 1.84 -8.21
N ALA A 46 3.68 1.89 -7.05
CA ALA A 46 3.04 1.58 -5.77
C ALA A 46 1.88 2.54 -5.47
N VAL A 47 2.07 3.84 -5.68
CA VAL A 47 1.01 4.85 -5.47
C VAL A 47 -0.16 4.66 -6.44
N TYR A 48 0.09 4.34 -7.73
CA TYR A 48 -0.98 4.00 -8.67
C TYR A 48 -1.75 2.76 -8.22
N GLY A 49 -1.04 1.72 -7.75
CA GLY A 49 -1.65 0.49 -7.22
C GLY A 49 -2.59 0.78 -6.05
N ASP A 50 -2.12 1.55 -5.07
CA ASP A 50 -2.91 1.92 -3.88
C ASP A 50 -4.17 2.72 -4.25
N VAL A 51 -4.03 3.71 -5.13
CA VAL A 51 -5.19 4.50 -5.58
C VAL A 51 -6.20 3.63 -6.30
N LEU A 52 -5.77 2.82 -7.27
CA LEU A 52 -6.65 1.95 -8.05
C LEU A 52 -7.35 0.91 -7.17
N MET A 53 -6.63 0.30 -6.23
CA MET A 53 -7.21 -0.62 -5.24
C MET A 53 -8.26 0.09 -4.39
N ASN A 54 -7.93 1.24 -3.83
CA ASN A 54 -8.81 2.00 -2.93
C ASN A 54 -10.11 2.41 -3.63
N VAL A 55 -10.01 3.07 -4.81
CA VAL A 55 -11.20 3.55 -5.52
C VAL A 55 -12.06 2.40 -6.07
N LYS A 56 -11.44 1.31 -6.54
CA LYS A 56 -12.14 0.10 -6.98
C LYS A 56 -12.97 -0.51 -5.84
N ASN A 57 -12.32 -0.80 -4.72
CA ASN A 57 -12.94 -1.52 -3.60
C ASN A 57 -14.10 -0.74 -2.97
N ARG A 58 -14.05 0.57 -3.02
CA ARG A 58 -15.10 1.47 -2.52
C ARG A 58 -16.20 1.79 -3.53
N THR A 59 -16.01 1.49 -4.81
CA THR A 59 -17.01 1.76 -5.86
C THR A 59 -17.74 0.49 -6.26
N MET A 60 -17.00 -0.60 -6.51
CA MET A 60 -17.54 -1.86 -7.02
C MET A 60 -18.75 -2.42 -6.24
N PRO A 61 -18.77 -2.40 -4.90
CA PRO A 61 -19.92 -2.93 -4.15
C PRO A 61 -21.24 -2.19 -4.38
N TYR A 62 -21.17 -0.97 -4.86
CA TYR A 62 -22.31 -0.04 -4.99
C TYR A 62 -22.68 0.29 -6.44
N GLU A 63 -21.91 -0.19 -7.44
CA GLU A 63 -22.14 0.14 -8.85
C GLU A 63 -23.53 -0.30 -9.34
N LEU A 64 -24.22 0.60 -10.05
CA LEU A 64 -25.52 0.30 -10.66
C LEU A 64 -25.38 -0.60 -11.89
N ASN A 65 -24.34 -0.38 -12.67
CA ASN A 65 -24.04 -1.17 -13.87
C ASN A 65 -22.94 -2.19 -13.52
N LYS A 66 -23.30 -3.42 -13.26
CA LYS A 66 -22.35 -4.46 -12.86
C LYS A 66 -21.20 -4.61 -13.86
N GLY A 67 -19.97 -4.54 -13.35
CA GLY A 67 -18.74 -4.68 -14.11
C GLY A 67 -18.18 -3.37 -14.68
N GLU A 68 -18.86 -2.23 -14.53
CA GLU A 68 -18.37 -0.93 -14.97
C GLU A 68 -17.11 -0.52 -14.21
N THR A 69 -17.09 -0.72 -12.89
CA THR A 69 -15.92 -0.48 -12.05
C THR A 69 -14.71 -1.30 -12.50
N GLN A 70 -14.90 -2.57 -12.83
CA GLN A 70 -13.82 -3.43 -13.32
C GLN A 70 -13.28 -2.95 -14.68
N GLN A 71 -14.16 -2.54 -15.60
CA GLN A 71 -13.74 -2.01 -16.91
C GLN A 71 -12.91 -0.73 -16.77
N VAL A 72 -13.33 0.19 -15.90
CA VAL A 72 -12.58 1.42 -15.62
C VAL A 72 -11.22 1.09 -14.97
N TYR A 73 -11.19 0.14 -14.04
CA TYR A 73 -9.97 -0.34 -13.40
C TYR A 73 -8.99 -0.93 -14.42
N ASP A 74 -9.44 -1.82 -15.30
CA ASP A 74 -8.59 -2.49 -16.30
C ASP A 74 -7.99 -1.49 -17.29
N ARG A 75 -8.81 -0.52 -17.74
CA ARG A 75 -8.36 0.58 -18.59
C ARG A 75 -7.25 1.41 -17.93
N TRP A 76 -7.43 1.79 -16.68
CA TRP A 76 -6.43 2.56 -15.95
C TRP A 76 -5.20 1.74 -15.60
N MET A 77 -5.35 0.48 -15.25
CA MET A 77 -4.22 -0.41 -15.01
C MET A 77 -3.34 -0.55 -16.26
N ALA A 78 -3.95 -0.75 -17.44
CA ALA A 78 -3.23 -0.81 -18.70
C ALA A 78 -2.49 0.50 -18.99
N LYS A 79 -3.17 1.65 -18.81
CA LYS A 79 -2.57 2.98 -19.03
C LYS A 79 -1.41 3.26 -18.07
N CYS A 80 -1.56 2.93 -16.78
CA CYS A 80 -0.48 3.12 -15.79
C CYS A 80 0.73 2.24 -16.12
N LYS A 81 0.51 0.97 -16.53
CA LYS A 81 1.60 0.09 -16.96
C LYS A 81 2.33 0.64 -18.18
N GLU A 82 1.60 1.11 -19.19
CA GLU A 82 2.19 1.73 -20.37
C GLU A 82 3.02 2.98 -20.01
N GLU A 83 2.49 3.84 -19.15
CA GLU A 83 3.19 5.04 -18.69
C GLU A 83 4.51 4.71 -17.97
N LEU A 84 4.48 3.73 -17.07
CA LEU A 84 5.65 3.32 -16.29
C LEU A 84 6.69 2.54 -17.11
N SER A 85 6.30 1.95 -18.24
CA SER A 85 7.23 1.30 -19.18
C SER A 85 7.99 2.28 -20.06
N ARG A 86 7.60 3.54 -20.09
CA ARG A 86 8.31 4.63 -20.80
C ARG A 86 9.46 5.13 -19.93
N GLU A 87 10.54 5.58 -20.59
CA GLU A 87 11.81 5.92 -19.92
C GLU A 87 11.74 6.97 -18.81
N LYS A 88 10.74 7.81 -18.71
CA LYS A 88 10.52 8.74 -17.56
C LYS A 88 9.12 9.33 -17.59
N THR A 89 8.26 8.89 -16.70
CA THR A 89 6.98 9.56 -16.48
C THR A 89 7.19 10.87 -15.72
N SER A 90 6.79 12.01 -16.30
CA SER A 90 6.90 13.29 -15.60
C SER A 90 5.98 13.33 -14.37
N TYR A 91 6.40 14.01 -13.30
CA TYR A 91 5.57 14.21 -12.11
C TYR A 91 4.22 14.89 -12.43
N ARG A 92 4.22 15.84 -13.39
CA ARG A 92 2.99 16.50 -13.83
C ARG A 92 1.99 15.50 -14.41
N ARG A 93 2.44 14.61 -15.29
CA ARG A 93 1.59 13.60 -15.93
C ARG A 93 1.11 12.56 -14.91
N PHE A 94 1.99 12.11 -14.02
CA PHE A 94 1.63 11.27 -12.89
C PHE A 94 0.51 11.91 -12.06
N SER A 95 0.66 13.18 -11.66
CA SER A 95 -0.35 13.91 -10.89
C SER A 95 -1.67 14.07 -11.62
N GLN A 96 -1.63 14.32 -12.94
CA GLN A 96 -2.84 14.41 -13.78
C GLN A 96 -3.56 13.07 -13.86
N ASN A 97 -2.83 11.96 -14.02
CA ASN A 97 -3.43 10.63 -14.05
C ASN A 97 -4.09 10.27 -12.72
N ILE A 98 -3.47 10.57 -11.57
CA ILE A 98 -4.09 10.36 -10.25
C ILE A 98 -5.42 11.11 -10.14
N GLN A 99 -5.46 12.37 -10.56
CA GLN A 99 -6.71 13.15 -10.55
C GLN A 99 -7.77 12.54 -11.47
N ALA A 100 -7.38 12.13 -12.67
CA ALA A 100 -8.29 11.53 -13.64
C ALA A 100 -8.81 10.15 -13.17
N ILE A 101 -7.97 9.33 -12.53
CA ILE A 101 -8.40 8.07 -11.90
C ILE A 101 -9.54 8.34 -10.91
N VAL A 102 -9.32 9.22 -9.96
CA VAL A 102 -10.35 9.54 -8.94
C VAL A 102 -11.63 10.06 -9.59
N GLN A 103 -11.53 10.96 -10.58
CA GLN A 103 -12.69 11.51 -11.29
C GLN A 103 -13.47 10.45 -12.08
N ASP A 104 -12.76 9.57 -12.81
CA ASP A 104 -13.41 8.52 -13.61
C ASP A 104 -14.16 7.53 -12.71
N PHE A 105 -13.61 7.18 -11.54
CA PHE A 105 -14.30 6.31 -10.58
C PHE A 105 -15.45 7.03 -9.84
N GLU A 106 -15.33 8.33 -9.57
CA GLU A 106 -16.45 9.12 -9.03
C GLU A 106 -17.61 9.27 -10.02
N ALA A 107 -17.31 9.25 -11.33
CA ALA A 107 -18.33 9.32 -12.37
C ALA A 107 -19.14 8.03 -12.53
N ILE A 108 -18.69 6.90 -11.99
CA ILE A 108 -19.43 5.64 -12.03
C ILE A 108 -20.71 5.78 -11.20
N PRO A 109 -21.88 5.52 -11.80
CA PRO A 109 -23.16 5.57 -11.08
C PRO A 109 -23.21 4.50 -9.99
N ILE A 110 -23.56 4.91 -8.76
CA ILE A 110 -23.71 4.01 -7.62
C ILE A 110 -25.08 4.17 -6.97
N ASP A 111 -25.52 3.14 -6.27
CA ASP A 111 -26.68 3.24 -5.39
C ASP A 111 -26.25 3.85 -4.05
N GLU A 112 -26.54 5.15 -3.88
CA GLU A 112 -26.21 5.90 -2.65
C GLU A 112 -27.05 5.45 -1.43
N ASN A 113 -28.16 4.74 -1.64
CA ASN A 113 -29.01 4.23 -0.58
C ASN A 113 -28.62 2.81 -0.12
N MET A 114 -27.74 2.15 -0.87
CA MET A 114 -27.27 0.81 -0.53
C MET A 114 -26.33 0.88 0.66
N TRP A 115 -26.63 0.09 1.70
CA TRP A 115 -25.74 -0.09 2.83
C TRP A 115 -25.02 -1.44 2.75
N LYS A 116 -23.72 -1.44 3.00
CA LYS A 116 -22.92 -2.65 3.09
C LYS A 116 -22.07 -2.64 4.35
N PRO A 117 -21.86 -3.81 4.98
CA PRO A 117 -20.91 -3.91 6.10
C PRO A 117 -19.50 -3.59 5.61
N LYS A 118 -18.82 -2.69 6.30
CA LYS A 118 -17.42 -2.34 6.00
C LYS A 118 -16.50 -3.25 6.76
N VAL A 119 -15.55 -3.86 6.05
CA VAL A 119 -14.56 -4.79 6.61
C VAL A 119 -13.17 -4.32 6.21
N GLY A 120 -12.34 -3.99 7.21
CA GLY A 120 -10.94 -3.69 7.03
C GLY A 120 -10.09 -4.97 7.03
N ILE A 121 -9.09 -5.05 6.17
CA ILE A 121 -8.10 -6.13 6.17
C ILE A 121 -6.76 -5.55 6.60
N VAL A 122 -6.23 -6.04 7.73
CA VAL A 122 -4.92 -5.68 8.25
C VAL A 122 -4.09 -6.94 8.47
N GLY A 123 -2.79 -6.81 8.73
CA GLY A 123 -1.93 -7.96 9.01
C GLY A 123 -0.57 -7.88 8.35
N GLU A 124 0.14 -9.00 8.38
CA GLU A 124 1.45 -9.15 7.79
C GLU A 124 1.39 -8.89 6.27
N ILE A 125 2.40 -8.19 5.75
CA ILE A 125 2.41 -7.65 4.39
C ILE A 125 2.13 -8.71 3.32
N LEU A 126 2.77 -9.88 3.40
CA LEU A 126 2.58 -10.96 2.43
C LEU A 126 1.17 -11.54 2.54
N ALA A 127 0.72 -11.85 3.76
CA ALA A 127 -0.62 -12.38 4.00
C ALA A 127 -1.70 -11.38 3.55
N LYS A 128 -1.50 -10.09 3.80
CA LYS A 128 -2.47 -9.04 3.45
C LYS A 128 -2.67 -8.86 1.94
N TYR A 129 -1.59 -8.86 1.15
CA TYR A 129 -1.66 -8.51 -0.28
C TYR A 129 -1.50 -9.68 -1.24
N HIS A 130 -1.10 -10.87 -0.78
CA HIS A 130 -0.90 -12.01 -1.67
C HIS A 130 -2.14 -12.91 -1.72
N PRO A 131 -2.89 -12.95 -2.84
CA PRO A 131 -4.18 -13.65 -2.92
C PRO A 131 -4.11 -15.14 -2.58
N VAL A 132 -3.01 -15.81 -2.96
CA VAL A 132 -2.82 -17.24 -2.63
C VAL A 132 -2.53 -17.45 -1.15
N ALA A 133 -1.77 -16.54 -0.52
CA ALA A 133 -1.44 -16.64 0.90
C ALA A 133 -2.66 -16.41 1.81
N ASN A 134 -3.64 -15.62 1.35
CA ASN A 134 -4.83 -15.27 2.13
C ASN A 134 -6.13 -15.90 1.60
N ASN A 135 -6.05 -16.90 0.73
CA ASN A 135 -7.23 -17.57 0.14
C ASN A 135 -8.20 -16.60 -0.55
N ASN A 136 -7.70 -15.56 -1.21
CA ASN A 136 -8.49 -14.51 -1.88
C ASN A 136 -9.51 -13.82 -0.96
N ILE A 137 -9.17 -13.58 0.30
CA ILE A 137 -10.08 -13.04 1.32
C ILE A 137 -10.80 -11.76 0.88
N GLU A 138 -10.12 -10.87 0.15
CA GLU A 138 -10.71 -9.65 -0.40
C GLU A 138 -11.90 -9.99 -1.32
N LYS A 139 -11.70 -10.92 -2.25
CA LYS A 139 -12.74 -11.38 -3.18
C LYS A 139 -13.89 -12.07 -2.42
N VAL A 140 -13.57 -12.94 -1.48
CA VAL A 140 -14.58 -13.65 -0.66
C VAL A 140 -15.46 -12.66 0.09
N LEU A 141 -14.87 -11.68 0.77
CA LEU A 141 -15.63 -10.66 1.50
C LEU A 141 -16.52 -9.82 0.59
N MET A 142 -16.05 -9.47 -0.62
CA MET A 142 -16.85 -8.75 -1.61
C MET A 142 -18.01 -9.59 -2.14
N GLU A 143 -17.79 -10.89 -2.41
CA GLU A 143 -18.83 -11.82 -2.83
C GLU A 143 -19.90 -12.04 -1.76
N GLU A 144 -19.50 -12.03 -0.49
CA GLU A 144 -20.41 -12.05 0.68
C GLU A 144 -21.10 -10.68 0.92
N GLY A 145 -20.83 -9.69 0.09
CA GLY A 145 -21.53 -8.43 0.11
C GLY A 145 -20.91 -7.32 0.97
N ALA A 146 -19.68 -7.45 1.40
CA ALA A 146 -18.98 -6.40 2.16
C ALA A 146 -18.34 -5.32 1.25
N GLU A 147 -18.19 -4.10 1.80
CA GLU A 147 -17.21 -3.12 1.32
C GLU A 147 -15.87 -3.42 1.97
N VAL A 148 -14.87 -3.81 1.19
CA VAL A 148 -13.54 -4.16 1.68
C VAL A 148 -12.63 -2.94 1.67
N ILE A 149 -11.99 -2.64 2.79
CA ILE A 149 -11.04 -1.55 2.93
C ILE A 149 -9.67 -2.12 3.28
N MET A 150 -8.72 -1.90 2.38
CA MET A 150 -7.32 -2.26 2.61
C MET A 150 -6.49 -1.00 2.83
N PRO A 151 -5.60 -0.97 3.82
CA PRO A 151 -4.58 0.07 3.95
C PRO A 151 -3.68 0.13 2.71
N ASP A 152 -3.03 1.27 2.49
CA ASP A 152 -2.14 1.44 1.35
C ASP A 152 -0.87 0.58 1.48
N PHE A 153 -0.44 -0.03 0.39
CA PHE A 153 0.82 -0.79 0.32
C PHE A 153 2.05 0.09 0.63
N VAL A 154 2.00 1.35 0.20
CA VAL A 154 3.03 2.35 0.47
C VAL A 154 3.23 2.61 1.96
N ASP A 155 2.19 2.48 2.78
CA ASP A 155 2.27 2.68 4.23
C ASP A 155 3.25 1.71 4.90
N PHE A 156 3.38 0.47 4.39
CA PHE A 156 4.35 -0.51 4.89
C PHE A 156 5.82 -0.04 4.72
N PHE A 157 6.15 0.54 3.57
CA PHE A 157 7.51 1.04 3.34
C PHE A 157 7.81 2.26 4.22
N MET A 158 6.83 3.12 4.42
CA MET A 158 6.98 4.26 5.32
C MET A 158 7.08 3.83 6.78
N TYR A 159 6.32 2.81 7.19
CA TYR A 159 6.45 2.18 8.50
C TYR A 159 7.87 1.64 8.72
N SER A 160 8.37 0.83 7.78
CA SER A 160 9.73 0.27 7.87
C SER A 160 10.82 1.33 7.98
N ALA A 161 10.64 2.46 7.29
CA ALA A 161 11.54 3.61 7.44
C ALA A 161 11.32 4.33 8.79
N TYR A 162 10.07 4.49 9.23
CA TYR A 162 9.74 5.17 10.48
C TYR A 162 10.31 4.46 11.71
N ASP A 163 10.50 3.15 11.65
CA ASP A 163 11.18 2.38 12.69
C ASP A 163 12.59 2.90 13.00
N ALA A 164 13.32 3.44 12.01
CA ALA A 164 14.62 4.04 12.26
C ALA A 164 14.50 5.38 13.06
N VAL A 165 13.37 6.08 12.90
CA VAL A 165 13.05 7.26 13.70
C VAL A 165 12.74 6.84 15.14
N VAL A 166 11.88 5.84 15.30
CA VAL A 166 11.51 5.31 16.63
C VAL A 166 12.70 4.71 17.35
N LYS A 167 13.55 3.96 16.66
CA LYS A 167 14.80 3.41 17.23
C LYS A 167 15.72 4.51 17.77
N ARG A 168 15.78 5.66 17.09
CA ARG A 168 16.58 6.80 17.59
C ARG A 168 15.94 7.45 18.81
N GLU A 169 14.64 7.44 18.92
CA GLU A 169 13.90 8.11 20.01
C GLU A 169 13.77 7.26 21.28
N LEU A 170 13.57 5.95 21.10
CA LEU A 170 13.31 5.02 22.20
C LEU A 170 14.50 4.11 22.55
N LEU A 171 15.47 3.99 21.64
CA LEU A 171 16.62 3.09 21.79
C LEU A 171 17.91 3.85 21.43
N ASP A 172 18.94 3.10 21.02
CA ASP A 172 20.26 3.63 20.64
C ASP A 172 20.46 3.76 19.12
N GLY A 173 19.39 3.99 18.38
CA GLY A 173 19.43 4.16 16.92
C GLY A 173 20.36 5.28 16.44
N LYS A 174 21.00 5.09 15.28
CA LYS A 174 21.96 6.04 14.70
C LYS A 174 21.22 7.27 14.12
N LEU A 175 21.71 8.48 14.40
CA LEU A 175 21.17 9.71 13.83
C LEU A 175 21.15 9.72 12.30
N LYS A 176 22.21 9.22 11.66
CA LYS A 176 22.29 9.08 10.20
C LYS A 176 21.15 8.25 9.65
N SER A 177 20.82 7.12 10.29
CA SER A 177 19.70 6.25 9.87
C SER A 177 18.35 6.97 9.99
N LYS A 178 18.12 7.71 11.08
CA LYS A 178 16.92 8.57 11.25
C LYS A 178 16.79 9.58 10.11
N LEU A 179 17.87 10.31 9.78
CA LEU A 179 17.84 11.31 8.72
C LEU A 179 17.54 10.71 7.34
N ILE A 180 18.17 9.59 7.00
CA ILE A 180 17.91 8.87 5.74
C ILE A 180 16.45 8.42 5.68
N ALA A 181 15.93 7.84 6.77
CA ALA A 181 14.55 7.41 6.88
C ALA A 181 13.57 8.58 6.70
N GLN A 182 13.83 9.71 7.33
CA GLN A 182 13.00 10.92 7.17
C GLN A 182 13.01 11.44 5.73
N MET A 183 14.17 11.44 5.06
CA MET A 183 14.26 11.81 3.64
C MET A 183 13.45 10.87 2.76
N PHE A 184 13.52 9.56 3.01
CA PHE A 184 12.74 8.57 2.28
C PHE A 184 11.23 8.77 2.50
N ILE A 185 10.78 8.95 3.73
CA ILE A 185 9.38 9.24 4.06
C ILE A 185 8.92 10.51 3.34
N GLN A 186 9.71 11.58 3.33
CA GLN A 186 9.37 12.81 2.63
C GLN A 186 9.25 12.61 1.12
N LEU A 187 10.09 11.77 0.53
CA LEU A 187 10.01 11.41 -0.88
C LEU A 187 8.70 10.66 -1.20
N MET A 188 8.35 9.65 -0.38
CA MET A 188 7.09 8.92 -0.52
C MET A 188 5.89 9.85 -0.38
N GLU A 189 5.90 10.71 0.64
CA GLU A 189 4.85 11.69 0.88
C GLU A 189 4.72 12.71 -0.26
N PHE A 190 5.82 13.09 -0.91
CA PHE A 190 5.80 13.95 -2.09
C PHE A 190 5.00 13.29 -3.23
N TYR A 191 5.20 12.00 -3.51
CA TYR A 191 4.44 11.27 -4.53
C TYR A 191 2.99 10.96 -4.11
N ARG A 192 2.65 11.00 -2.83
CA ARG A 192 1.27 10.86 -2.33
C ARG A 192 0.47 12.16 -2.31
N ARG A 193 1.12 13.33 -2.47
CA ARG A 193 0.42 14.63 -2.52
C ARG A 193 -0.69 14.71 -3.56
N PRO A 194 -0.52 14.23 -4.82
CA PRO A 194 -1.60 14.22 -5.80
C PRO A 194 -2.80 13.42 -5.35
N VAL A 195 -2.60 12.30 -4.65
CA VAL A 195 -3.68 11.44 -4.13
C VAL A 195 -4.49 12.21 -3.08
N ARG A 196 -3.81 12.80 -2.09
CA ARG A 196 -4.52 13.60 -1.07
C ARG A 196 -5.28 14.77 -1.69
N LYS A 197 -4.70 15.43 -2.69
CA LYS A 197 -5.36 16.54 -3.40
C LYS A 197 -6.59 16.05 -4.17
N ALA A 198 -6.51 14.93 -4.86
CA ALA A 198 -7.62 14.36 -5.63
C ALA A 198 -8.76 13.90 -4.72
N MET A 199 -8.45 13.27 -3.59
CA MET A 199 -9.45 12.72 -2.66
C MET A 199 -9.99 13.74 -1.64
N LYS A 200 -9.35 14.93 -1.49
CA LYS A 200 -9.74 15.92 -0.46
C LYS A 200 -11.21 16.35 -0.52
N HIS A 201 -11.77 16.40 -1.70
CA HIS A 201 -13.16 16.83 -1.93
C HIS A 201 -14.08 15.67 -2.35
N SER A 202 -13.55 14.46 -2.37
CA SER A 202 -14.33 13.26 -2.65
C SER A 202 -15.29 12.97 -1.50
N LYS A 203 -16.52 12.54 -1.86
CA LYS A 203 -17.49 12.02 -0.88
C LYS A 203 -17.31 10.53 -0.62
N ARG A 204 -16.66 9.82 -1.55
CA ARG A 204 -16.47 8.36 -1.49
C ARG A 204 -15.12 7.97 -0.92
N TYR A 205 -14.07 8.71 -1.26
CA TYR A 205 -12.69 8.31 -0.99
C TYR A 205 -12.08 9.21 0.07
N LEU A 206 -11.39 8.59 1.03
CA LEU A 206 -10.67 9.31 2.06
C LEU A 206 -9.20 9.46 1.66
N PRO A 207 -8.61 10.64 1.84
CA PRO A 207 -7.19 10.83 1.59
C PRO A 207 -6.36 9.96 2.52
N PRO A 208 -5.21 9.43 2.03
CA PRO A 208 -4.33 8.60 2.86
C PRO A 208 -3.73 9.40 4.02
N HIS A 209 -3.61 8.75 5.17
CA HIS A 209 -2.92 9.29 6.34
C HIS A 209 -1.41 9.32 6.13
N THR A 210 -0.74 10.21 6.86
CA THR A 210 0.72 10.16 6.99
C THR A 210 1.11 9.05 7.97
N ILE A 211 2.34 8.54 7.83
CA ILE A 211 2.84 7.53 8.77
C ILE A 211 2.92 8.07 10.21
N GLY A 212 3.14 9.36 10.38
CA GLY A 212 3.14 10.01 11.70
C GLY A 212 1.76 10.02 12.34
N GLU A 213 0.68 10.22 11.55
CA GLU A 213 -0.70 10.12 12.06
C GLU A 213 -1.03 8.68 12.47
N ILE A 214 -0.63 7.67 11.68
CA ILE A 214 -0.82 6.25 12.03
C ILE A 214 -0.05 5.91 13.31
N ALA A 215 1.20 6.38 13.44
CA ALA A 215 2.01 6.20 14.64
C ALA A 215 1.38 6.86 15.88
N ALA A 216 0.80 8.05 15.72
CA ALA A 216 0.10 8.73 16.82
C ALA A 216 -1.12 7.93 17.30
N LEU A 217 -1.89 7.34 16.36
CA LEU A 217 -3.02 6.48 16.70
C LEU A 217 -2.56 5.20 17.42
N ALA A 218 -1.49 4.57 16.95
CA ALA A 218 -0.93 3.38 17.58
C ALA A 218 -0.46 3.65 19.01
N LYS A 219 0.20 4.79 19.22
CA LYS A 219 0.80 5.18 20.51
C LYS A 219 -0.21 5.30 21.64
N GLU A 220 -1.49 5.49 21.36
CA GLU A 220 -2.55 5.52 22.34
C GLU A 220 -2.80 4.13 22.97
N HIS A 221 -2.38 3.05 22.29
CA HIS A 221 -2.70 1.66 22.68
C HIS A 221 -1.45 0.82 22.93
N VAL A 222 -0.37 1.03 22.18
CA VAL A 222 0.86 0.26 22.27
C VAL A 222 2.09 1.14 22.16
N SER A 223 3.21 0.69 22.71
CA SER A 223 4.49 1.35 22.50
C SER A 223 4.95 1.21 21.05
N LEU A 224 5.46 2.29 20.46
CA LEU A 224 6.09 2.24 19.14
C LEU A 224 7.37 1.39 19.14
N GLY A 225 7.90 1.00 20.30
CA GLY A 225 8.99 0.03 20.43
C GLY A 225 8.63 -1.38 19.97
N ASN A 226 7.34 -1.72 19.85
CA ASN A 226 6.86 -2.99 19.29
C ASN A 226 6.95 -2.94 17.75
N MET A 227 8.15 -3.04 17.21
CA MET A 227 8.45 -2.86 15.79
C MET A 227 8.44 -4.16 14.98
N ALA A 228 8.60 -5.32 15.62
CA ALA A 228 8.69 -6.60 14.91
C ALA A 228 7.29 -7.07 14.45
N GLY A 229 7.24 -7.62 13.22
CA GLY A 229 6.00 -8.20 12.67
C GLY A 229 4.87 -7.18 12.54
N GLU A 230 5.17 -5.98 12.01
CA GLU A 230 4.25 -4.85 11.89
C GLU A 230 3.61 -4.38 13.20
N GLY A 231 4.11 -4.77 14.36
CA GLY A 231 3.54 -4.63 15.69
C GLY A 231 2.74 -3.35 15.97
N TRP A 232 3.39 -2.19 16.14
CA TRP A 232 2.67 -0.93 16.37
C TRP A 232 1.89 -0.46 15.13
N PHE A 233 2.41 -0.76 13.93
CA PHE A 233 1.81 -0.32 12.68
C PHE A 233 0.45 -0.99 12.46
N LEU A 234 0.36 -2.31 12.66
CA LEU A 234 -0.88 -3.06 12.60
C LEU A 234 -1.95 -2.47 13.52
N THR A 235 -1.57 -2.16 14.78
CA THR A 235 -2.48 -1.51 15.73
C THR A 235 -2.92 -0.13 15.23
N GLY A 236 -2.02 0.67 14.67
CA GLY A 236 -2.34 1.98 14.10
C GLY A 236 -3.30 1.89 12.92
N GLU A 237 -3.11 0.92 12.01
CA GLU A 237 -4.04 0.64 10.91
C GLU A 237 -5.44 0.27 11.43
N MET A 238 -5.54 -0.62 12.43
CA MET A 238 -6.82 -1.01 13.04
C MET A 238 -7.54 0.20 13.64
N VAL A 239 -6.86 0.99 14.46
CA VAL A 239 -7.45 2.17 15.11
C VAL A 239 -7.91 3.19 14.06
N LYS A 240 -7.09 3.41 13.02
CA LYS A 240 -7.45 4.26 11.88
C LYS A 240 -8.75 3.80 11.23
N LEU A 241 -8.86 2.51 10.89
CA LEU A 241 -10.04 1.92 10.27
C LEU A 241 -11.29 2.14 11.13
N ILE A 242 -11.23 1.78 12.41
CA ILE A 242 -12.34 1.91 13.36
C ILE A 242 -12.80 3.38 13.46
N ARG A 243 -11.87 4.33 13.59
CA ARG A 243 -12.18 5.77 13.67
C ARG A 243 -12.80 6.33 12.38
N HIS A 244 -12.58 5.67 11.25
CA HIS A 244 -13.17 6.04 9.96
C HIS A 244 -14.42 5.24 9.60
N GLY A 245 -15.08 4.64 10.59
CA GLY A 245 -16.36 3.94 10.41
C GLY A 245 -16.24 2.57 9.75
N VAL A 246 -15.11 1.89 9.96
CA VAL A 246 -14.87 0.50 9.56
C VAL A 246 -14.75 -0.34 10.82
N PRO A 247 -15.89 -0.76 11.42
CA PRO A 247 -15.88 -1.41 12.74
C PRO A 247 -15.43 -2.86 12.72
N ASN A 248 -15.47 -3.51 11.57
CA ASN A 248 -15.10 -4.91 11.41
C ASN A 248 -13.69 -4.98 10.79
N VAL A 249 -12.81 -5.75 11.43
CA VAL A 249 -11.43 -5.89 10.97
C VAL A 249 -11.04 -7.36 10.96
N VAL A 250 -10.51 -7.83 9.82
CA VAL A 250 -9.86 -9.13 9.68
C VAL A 250 -8.36 -8.93 9.78
N CYS A 251 -7.74 -9.61 10.72
CA CYS A 251 -6.29 -9.61 10.91
C CYS A 251 -5.69 -10.90 10.34
N LEU A 252 -4.76 -10.76 9.41
CA LEU A 252 -4.08 -11.88 8.73
C LEU A 252 -2.62 -11.96 9.20
N GLN A 253 -2.23 -13.13 9.71
CA GLN A 253 -0.86 -13.42 10.14
C GLN A 253 -0.47 -14.85 9.78
#